data_e777c91118566cb6023fa1d34e973997
#
_entry.id   e777c91118566cb6023fa1d34e973997
#
_cell.length_a   1.000
_cell.length_b   1.000
_cell.length_c   1.000
_cell.angle_alpha   90.00
_cell.angle_beta   90.00
_cell.angle_gamma   90.00
#
_symmetry.space_group_name_H-M   'P 1'
#
loop_
_entity.id
_entity.type
_entity.pdbx_description
1 polymer ?
#
loop_
_entity_poly.entity_id
_entity_poly.type
_entity_poly.pdbx_seq_one_letter_code
_entity_poly.pdbx_strand_id
1 'polypeptide(L)'
;MNQLPRRKFLKYSTLASTALALPLSAYSNKAVQVEQTAAFLPLQSKDGDLQVHLFSKVLQFLSVEETCAVAKEMGFDGLDLTVRPKGHVFPEEVVTKLPVFVDSMKQHGLTPLMISSGVSDANSQTDQTVLKTAKSQGFNYYRPAWIKYDAKQDVYPQFEAGKNQLKELSTMSEELGMHASYQNHSGSSLGAAIWDFYQIATEVQSPNLGFQYDITHATIESGRSWATEFELIQPFISTVAVKDFLWKKKDGKWKVEYQPLGEGMVDIKKFFKLLKQHNMNVPMTLHIEYFLGGAEKGKQNPTMAKSQIIDAIKKDLDFIRSLWAKV
;
A
#
# COMPACT_ATOMS: atom_id res chain seq x y z
N MET A 1 38.13 -14.86 -30.44
CA MET A 1 37.38 -13.59 -30.46
C MET A 1 37.60 -12.93 -31.80
N ASN A 2 36.74 -13.15 -32.79
CA ASN A 2 36.84 -12.55 -34.14
C ASN A 2 35.93 -11.35 -34.21
N GLN A 3 36.51 -10.15 -34.26
CA GLN A 3 35.82 -8.90 -34.57
C GLN A 3 35.46 -8.87 -36.05
N LEU A 4 34.20 -8.74 -36.37
CA LEU A 4 33.73 -8.47 -37.75
C LEU A 4 34.01 -7.02 -38.10
N PRO A 5 34.69 -6.73 -39.24
CA PRO A 5 35.05 -5.38 -39.61
C PRO A 5 33.84 -4.56 -40.08
N ARG A 6 33.71 -3.34 -39.55
CA ARG A 6 32.64 -2.35 -39.80
C ARG A 6 32.30 -2.06 -41.29
N ARG A 7 33.16 -2.47 -42.21
CA ARG A 7 32.99 -2.23 -43.67
C ARG A 7 32.03 -3.19 -44.37
N LYS A 8 31.59 -4.28 -43.74
CA LYS A 8 30.61 -5.19 -44.36
C LYS A 8 29.16 -4.81 -44.12
N PHE A 9 28.87 -3.94 -43.15
CA PHE A 9 27.50 -3.48 -42.86
C PHE A 9 26.95 -2.52 -43.93
N LEU A 10 27.81 -1.78 -44.62
CA LEU A 10 27.43 -0.76 -45.62
C LEU A 10 27.19 -1.31 -47.05
N LYS A 11 27.38 -2.60 -47.31
CA LYS A 11 27.15 -3.20 -48.62
C LYS A 11 25.79 -3.85 -48.84
N TYR A 12 24.94 -3.92 -47.81
CA TYR A 12 23.61 -4.52 -47.94
C TYR A 12 22.45 -3.51 -47.85
N SER A 13 22.73 -2.22 -47.83
CA SER A 13 21.71 -1.16 -47.74
C SER A 13 21.35 -0.47 -49.07
N THR A 14 21.77 -1.02 -50.23
CA THR A 14 21.50 -0.41 -51.53
C THR A 14 20.82 -1.34 -52.52
N LEU A 15 19.83 -2.13 -52.08
CA LEU A 15 18.95 -2.85 -53.04
C LEU A 15 17.63 -3.17 -52.34
N ALA A 16 16.74 -2.21 -52.25
CA ALA A 16 15.27 -2.40 -52.19
C ALA A 16 14.57 -1.02 -52.11
N SER A 17 14.72 -0.21 -53.17
CA SER A 17 13.83 0.93 -53.39
C SER A 17 12.81 0.53 -54.44
N THR A 18 11.86 -0.32 -54.08
CA THR A 18 10.59 -0.42 -54.79
C THR A 18 9.52 0.13 -53.85
N ALA A 19 9.08 1.34 -54.15
CA ALA A 19 8.01 2.02 -53.49
C ALA A 19 6.70 1.24 -53.63
N LEU A 20 6.26 0.61 -52.56
CA LEU A 20 4.84 0.33 -52.33
C LEU A 20 4.32 1.50 -51.51
N ALA A 21 3.71 2.46 -52.21
CA ALA A 21 2.87 3.47 -51.56
C ALA A 21 1.63 2.79 -50.99
N LEU A 22 1.73 2.38 -49.74
CA LEU A 22 0.55 2.05 -48.92
C LEU A 22 0.00 3.38 -48.38
N PRO A 23 -1.33 3.59 -48.41
CA PRO A 23 -1.89 4.85 -47.95
C PRO A 23 -1.66 5.00 -46.45
N LEU A 24 -1.07 6.13 -46.06
CA LEU A 24 -0.80 6.55 -44.66
C LEU A 24 -2.11 6.84 -43.84
N SER A 25 -3.24 6.27 -44.20
CA SER A 25 -4.54 6.57 -43.58
C SER A 25 -5.07 5.47 -42.65
N ALA A 26 -4.23 4.55 -42.17
CA ALA A 26 -4.68 3.47 -41.28
C ALA A 26 -3.96 3.40 -39.92
N TYR A 27 -3.14 4.39 -39.56
CA TYR A 27 -2.84 4.61 -38.13
C TYR A 27 -3.86 5.60 -37.59
N SER A 28 -5.12 5.19 -37.55
CA SER A 28 -6.07 5.80 -36.62
C SER A 28 -5.49 5.54 -35.23
N ASN A 29 -5.18 6.62 -34.51
CA ASN A 29 -5.02 6.62 -33.07
C ASN A 29 -6.30 6.00 -32.47
N LYS A 30 -6.34 4.68 -32.37
CA LYS A 30 -7.09 4.06 -31.29
C LYS A 30 -6.33 4.46 -30.04
N ALA A 31 -6.64 5.67 -29.53
CA ALA A 31 -6.57 5.89 -28.10
C ALA A 31 -7.23 4.64 -27.54
N VAL A 32 -6.47 3.83 -26.81
CA VAL A 32 -7.03 2.77 -25.99
C VAL A 32 -7.92 3.55 -25.01
N GLN A 33 -9.20 3.70 -25.40
CA GLN A 33 -10.22 3.96 -24.41
C GLN A 33 -10.17 2.73 -23.53
N VAL A 34 -9.43 2.83 -22.43
CA VAL A 34 -9.69 2.02 -21.26
C VAL A 34 -11.14 2.37 -20.94
N GLU A 35 -12.09 1.56 -21.44
CA GLU A 35 -13.43 1.58 -20.88
C GLU A 35 -13.18 1.53 -19.38
N GLN A 36 -13.63 2.57 -18.69
CA GLN A 36 -13.62 2.62 -17.23
C GLN A 36 -14.59 1.50 -16.80
N THR A 37 -14.07 0.26 -16.83
CA THR A 37 -14.68 -0.85 -16.10
C THR A 37 -14.87 -0.33 -14.69
N ALA A 38 -16.08 -0.40 -14.20
CA ALA A 38 -16.61 0.18 -12.98
C ALA A 38 -15.50 0.49 -11.97
N ALA A 39 -15.01 1.74 -12.01
CA ALA A 39 -13.97 2.18 -11.10
C ALA A 39 -14.50 1.87 -9.70
N PHE A 40 -13.72 1.09 -8.94
CA PHE A 40 -14.02 0.94 -7.52
C PHE A 40 -14.10 2.36 -6.96
N LEU A 41 -15.32 2.79 -6.61
CA LEU A 41 -15.49 4.02 -5.87
C LEU A 41 -15.14 3.68 -4.42
N PRO A 42 -13.97 4.12 -3.92
CA PRO A 42 -13.65 3.95 -2.51
C PRO A 42 -14.81 4.53 -1.71
N LEU A 43 -15.11 3.90 -0.56
CA LEU A 43 -16.10 4.44 0.37
C LEU A 43 -15.65 5.85 0.74
N GLN A 44 -16.19 6.84 0.05
CA GLN A 44 -15.89 8.25 0.32
C GLN A 44 -16.49 8.62 1.67
N SER A 45 -15.72 9.27 2.53
CA SER A 45 -16.30 9.91 3.71
C SER A 45 -17.35 10.93 3.27
N LYS A 46 -18.51 10.89 3.89
CA LYS A 46 -19.66 11.74 3.50
C LYS A 46 -19.40 13.25 3.61
N ASP A 47 -18.37 13.66 4.36
CA ASP A 47 -18.15 15.06 4.76
C ASP A 47 -16.83 15.66 4.24
N GLY A 48 -16.09 14.98 3.35
CA GLY A 48 -14.82 15.52 2.81
C GLY A 48 -13.66 15.53 3.81
N ASP A 49 -13.87 15.08 5.05
CA ASP A 49 -12.84 15.01 6.07
C ASP A 49 -11.94 13.80 5.88
N LEU A 50 -10.64 14.01 6.06
CA LEU A 50 -9.63 12.97 5.96
C LEU A 50 -9.81 11.93 7.09
N GLN A 51 -10.08 10.67 6.72
CA GLN A 51 -10.09 9.56 7.67
C GLN A 51 -8.69 9.02 7.89
N VAL A 52 -8.18 9.12 9.12
CA VAL A 52 -6.84 8.64 9.49
C VAL A 52 -6.95 7.50 10.50
N HIS A 53 -6.45 6.34 10.08
CA HIS A 53 -6.35 5.14 10.91
C HIS A 53 -4.91 4.96 11.40
N LEU A 54 -4.73 4.46 12.62
CA LEU A 54 -3.41 4.13 13.12
C LEU A 54 -3.06 2.68 12.76
N PHE A 55 -1.92 2.46 12.10
CA PHE A 55 -1.36 1.12 11.99
C PHE A 55 -1.05 0.58 13.39
N SER A 56 -1.85 -0.35 13.86
CA SER A 56 -1.94 -0.71 15.28
C SER A 56 -0.68 -1.35 15.86
N LYS A 57 0.26 -1.81 15.01
CA LYS A 57 1.52 -2.45 15.43
C LYS A 57 2.23 -1.71 16.57
N VAL A 58 2.24 -0.39 16.52
CA VAL A 58 2.95 0.45 17.49
C VAL A 58 2.35 0.43 18.89
N LEU A 59 1.11 -0.02 19.04
CA LEU A 59 0.40 -0.12 20.32
C LEU A 59 0.30 -1.56 20.87
N GLN A 60 1.00 -2.54 20.29
CA GLN A 60 0.93 -3.95 20.69
C GLN A 60 1.36 -4.23 22.15
N PHE A 61 1.96 -3.27 22.81
CA PHE A 61 2.31 -3.35 24.24
C PHE A 61 1.15 -2.99 25.18
N LEU A 62 0.00 -2.59 24.65
CA LEU A 62 -1.20 -2.25 25.40
C LEU A 62 -2.23 -3.37 25.33
N SER A 63 -3.12 -3.42 26.30
CA SER A 63 -4.32 -4.25 26.23
C SER A 63 -5.26 -3.79 25.10
N VAL A 64 -6.25 -4.61 24.73
CA VAL A 64 -7.25 -4.26 23.71
C VAL A 64 -7.96 -2.95 24.08
N GLU A 65 -8.43 -2.87 25.31
CA GLU A 65 -9.14 -1.70 25.85
C GLU A 65 -8.27 -0.44 25.81
N GLU A 66 -7.05 -0.53 26.33
CA GLU A 66 -6.11 0.61 26.31
C GLU A 66 -5.72 1.03 24.89
N THR A 67 -5.58 0.08 23.96
CA THR A 67 -5.28 0.38 22.56
C THR A 67 -6.37 1.23 21.93
N CYS A 68 -7.63 0.85 22.15
CA CYS A 68 -8.78 1.58 21.61
C CYS A 68 -8.96 2.94 22.29
N ALA A 69 -8.87 2.99 23.61
CA ALA A 69 -8.98 4.23 24.38
C ALA A 69 -7.94 5.26 23.95
N VAL A 70 -6.66 4.86 23.90
CA VAL A 70 -5.54 5.73 23.53
C VAL A 70 -5.63 6.18 22.06
N ALA A 71 -6.00 5.30 21.13
CA ALA A 71 -6.18 5.66 19.74
C ALA A 71 -7.27 6.73 19.58
N LYS A 72 -8.40 6.59 20.28
CA LYS A 72 -9.47 7.58 20.27
C LYS A 72 -9.06 8.89 20.94
N GLU A 73 -8.39 8.83 22.07
CA GLU A 73 -7.89 10.02 22.78
C GLU A 73 -6.91 10.83 21.90
N MET A 74 -6.04 10.17 21.15
CA MET A 74 -5.18 10.82 20.17
C MET A 74 -5.96 11.47 19.01
N GLY A 75 -7.20 11.02 18.72
CA GLY A 75 -8.06 11.58 17.68
C GLY A 75 -8.07 10.78 16.36
N PHE A 76 -7.68 9.51 16.37
CA PHE A 76 -7.82 8.63 15.22
C PHE A 76 -9.29 8.27 14.95
N ASP A 77 -9.62 8.04 13.68
CA ASP A 77 -10.95 7.61 13.25
C ASP A 77 -11.13 6.09 13.41
N GLY A 78 -10.04 5.33 13.40
CA GLY A 78 -10.01 3.90 13.56
C GLY A 78 -8.59 3.35 13.64
N LEU A 79 -8.50 2.03 13.54
CA LEU A 79 -7.24 1.30 13.50
C LEU A 79 -7.10 0.59 12.15
N ASP A 80 -5.92 0.62 11.56
CA ASP A 80 -5.45 -0.39 10.62
C ASP A 80 -4.95 -1.56 11.48
N LEU A 81 -5.93 -2.45 11.82
CA LEU A 81 -5.72 -3.48 12.84
C LEU A 81 -4.86 -4.62 12.30
N THR A 82 -3.79 -4.98 13.02
CA THR A 82 -2.93 -6.10 12.64
C THR A 82 -3.59 -7.45 12.96
N VAL A 83 -4.05 -8.16 11.91
CA VAL A 83 -4.63 -9.51 11.98
C VAL A 83 -3.70 -10.47 11.24
N ARG A 84 -2.61 -10.85 11.88
CA ARG A 84 -1.51 -11.62 11.26
C ARG A 84 -0.61 -12.24 12.32
N PRO A 85 0.32 -13.15 11.96
CA PRO A 85 1.37 -13.60 12.88
C PRO A 85 2.11 -12.41 13.49
N LYS A 86 2.29 -12.43 14.80
CA LYS A 86 2.86 -11.32 15.61
C LYS A 86 2.06 -10.01 15.53
N GLY A 87 0.77 -10.07 15.19
CA GLY A 87 -0.17 -8.94 15.24
C GLY A 87 -0.92 -8.88 16.58
N HIS A 88 -1.91 -7.99 16.67
CA HIS A 88 -2.84 -7.95 17.82
C HIS A 88 -3.76 -9.17 17.84
N VAL A 89 -4.16 -9.67 16.67
CA VAL A 89 -4.99 -10.86 16.53
C VAL A 89 -4.23 -11.86 15.64
N PHE A 90 -4.02 -13.07 16.15
CA PHE A 90 -3.44 -14.14 15.34
C PHE A 90 -4.51 -14.75 14.42
N PRO A 91 -4.14 -15.18 13.20
CA PRO A 91 -5.08 -15.78 12.25
C PRO A 91 -5.88 -16.95 12.86
N GLU A 92 -5.25 -17.78 13.65
CA GLU A 92 -5.83 -18.96 14.31
C GLU A 92 -6.86 -18.61 15.39
N GLU A 93 -6.77 -17.39 15.94
CA GLU A 93 -7.64 -16.88 17.00
C GLU A 93 -8.70 -15.89 16.49
N VAL A 94 -8.72 -15.64 15.17
CA VAL A 94 -9.52 -14.54 14.59
C VAL A 94 -10.99 -14.61 14.94
N VAL A 95 -11.59 -15.81 14.96
CA VAL A 95 -13.01 -16.01 15.24
C VAL A 95 -13.39 -15.56 16.66
N THR A 96 -12.49 -15.74 17.63
CA THR A 96 -12.75 -15.42 19.04
C THR A 96 -12.20 -14.06 19.46
N LYS A 97 -11.06 -13.63 18.93
CA LYS A 97 -10.36 -12.41 19.37
C LYS A 97 -10.76 -11.17 18.60
N LEU A 98 -11.04 -11.31 17.29
CA LEU A 98 -11.40 -10.14 16.48
C LEU A 98 -12.71 -9.49 16.92
N PRO A 99 -13.80 -10.24 17.24
CA PRO A 99 -15.02 -9.62 17.77
C PRO A 99 -14.79 -8.83 19.07
N VAL A 100 -14.00 -9.36 20.01
CA VAL A 100 -13.66 -8.66 21.26
C VAL A 100 -12.95 -7.34 20.98
N PHE A 101 -12.02 -7.33 20.01
CA PHE A 101 -11.30 -6.13 19.63
C PHE A 101 -12.25 -5.09 18.99
N VAL A 102 -13.13 -5.56 18.10
CA VAL A 102 -14.10 -4.69 17.42
C VAL A 102 -15.14 -4.11 18.37
N ASP A 103 -15.59 -4.88 19.37
CA ASP A 103 -16.49 -4.38 20.40
C ASP A 103 -15.83 -3.23 21.16
N SER A 104 -14.57 -3.37 21.57
CA SER A 104 -13.81 -2.29 22.20
C SER A 104 -13.63 -1.09 21.26
N MET A 105 -13.30 -1.31 19.96
CA MET A 105 -13.24 -0.23 18.97
C MET A 105 -14.55 0.56 18.93
N LYS A 106 -15.70 -0.12 18.83
CA LYS A 106 -17.02 0.51 18.76
C LYS A 106 -17.39 1.27 20.05
N GLN A 107 -17.08 0.69 21.22
CA GLN A 107 -17.29 1.34 22.52
C GLN A 107 -16.53 2.67 22.62
N HIS A 108 -15.33 2.75 22.05
CA HIS A 108 -14.54 3.98 21.98
C HIS A 108 -14.85 4.85 20.77
N GLY A 109 -15.84 4.51 19.92
CA GLY A 109 -16.19 5.27 18.74
C GLY A 109 -15.11 5.27 17.65
N LEU A 110 -14.37 4.16 17.52
CA LEU A 110 -13.44 3.89 16.42
C LEU A 110 -14.14 3.04 15.35
N THR A 111 -13.89 3.36 14.09
CA THR A 111 -14.49 2.65 12.94
C THR A 111 -13.66 1.41 12.56
N PRO A 112 -14.23 0.19 12.53
CA PRO A 112 -13.57 -0.99 11.97
C PRO A 112 -13.67 -0.92 10.43
N LEU A 113 -12.62 -0.43 9.77
CA LEU A 113 -12.62 -0.21 8.33
C LEU A 113 -11.60 -1.07 7.60
N MET A 114 -10.39 -1.20 8.14
CA MET A 114 -9.27 -1.85 7.47
C MET A 114 -8.43 -2.72 8.41
N ILE A 115 -7.87 -3.78 7.87
CA ILE A 115 -6.92 -4.67 8.57
C ILE A 115 -5.63 -4.84 7.77
N SER A 116 -4.51 -4.87 8.46
CA SER A 116 -3.23 -5.36 7.94
C SER A 116 -3.09 -6.85 8.24
N SER A 117 -3.31 -7.69 7.23
CA SER A 117 -3.38 -9.14 7.38
C SER A 117 -2.13 -9.89 6.93
N GLY A 118 -2.10 -11.19 7.22
CA GLY A 118 -1.16 -12.16 6.65
C GLY A 118 -1.75 -12.96 5.49
N VAL A 119 -2.94 -12.61 5.02
CA VAL A 119 -3.65 -13.30 3.93
C VAL A 119 -2.81 -13.29 2.65
N SER A 120 -2.60 -14.47 2.09
CA SER A 120 -1.76 -14.66 0.91
C SER A 120 -2.25 -15.75 -0.04
N ASP A 121 -3.17 -16.62 0.38
CA ASP A 121 -3.65 -17.76 -0.40
C ASP A 121 -5.18 -17.86 -0.33
N ALA A 122 -5.83 -17.67 -1.46
CA ALA A 122 -7.28 -17.76 -1.57
C ALA A 122 -7.83 -19.17 -1.25
N ASN A 123 -6.99 -20.20 -1.37
CA ASN A 123 -7.35 -21.60 -1.09
C ASN A 123 -7.09 -21.98 0.39
N SER A 124 -6.41 -21.13 1.15
CA SER A 124 -6.15 -21.35 2.57
C SER A 124 -7.43 -21.19 3.40
N GLN A 125 -7.84 -22.24 4.09
CA GLN A 125 -8.99 -22.17 5.01
C GLN A 125 -8.80 -21.12 6.11
N THR A 126 -7.58 -20.94 6.59
CA THR A 126 -7.25 -19.92 7.61
C THR A 126 -7.45 -18.52 7.02
N ASP A 127 -6.94 -18.25 5.83
CA ASP A 127 -7.06 -16.94 5.18
C ASP A 127 -8.51 -16.59 4.85
N GLN A 128 -9.28 -17.56 4.36
CA GLN A 128 -10.72 -17.43 4.17
C GLN A 128 -11.45 -17.11 5.48
N THR A 129 -11.09 -17.79 6.56
CA THR A 129 -11.69 -17.56 7.89
C THR A 129 -11.37 -16.16 8.41
N VAL A 130 -10.13 -15.70 8.23
CA VAL A 130 -9.72 -14.32 8.58
C VAL A 130 -10.60 -13.30 7.87
N LEU A 131 -10.76 -13.41 6.54
CA LEU A 131 -11.54 -12.43 5.78
C LEU A 131 -13.05 -12.52 6.04
N LYS A 132 -13.61 -13.72 6.17
CA LYS A 132 -15.03 -13.92 6.54
C LYS A 132 -15.34 -13.31 7.89
N THR A 133 -14.47 -13.54 8.88
CA THR A 133 -14.62 -12.95 10.21
C THR A 133 -14.46 -11.45 10.17
N ALA A 134 -13.45 -10.92 9.48
CA ALA A 134 -13.24 -9.48 9.34
C ALA A 134 -14.47 -8.81 8.71
N LYS A 135 -15.00 -9.37 7.61
CA LYS A 135 -16.20 -8.86 6.96
C LYS A 135 -17.41 -8.83 7.89
N SER A 136 -17.64 -9.90 8.63
CA SER A 136 -18.77 -9.98 9.60
C SER A 136 -18.65 -8.93 10.73
N GLN A 137 -17.43 -8.46 11.01
CA GLN A 137 -17.15 -7.46 12.01
C GLN A 137 -17.19 -6.01 11.46
N GLY A 138 -17.37 -5.83 10.15
CA GLY A 138 -17.54 -4.52 9.52
C GLY A 138 -16.33 -4.00 8.78
N PHE A 139 -15.24 -4.75 8.69
CA PHE A 139 -14.11 -4.38 7.87
C PHE A 139 -14.44 -4.52 6.38
N ASN A 140 -13.94 -3.58 5.57
CA ASN A 140 -14.14 -3.59 4.13
C ASN A 140 -12.81 -3.73 3.36
N TYR A 141 -11.71 -3.28 3.95
CA TYR A 141 -10.39 -3.33 3.34
C TYR A 141 -9.47 -4.27 4.11
N TYR A 142 -8.63 -4.99 3.37
CA TYR A 142 -7.51 -5.70 3.97
C TYR A 142 -6.25 -5.51 3.14
N ARG A 143 -5.13 -5.40 3.81
CA ARG A 143 -3.83 -5.45 3.17
C ARG A 143 -3.35 -6.90 3.17
N PRO A 144 -3.16 -7.53 1.98
CA PRO A 144 -2.56 -8.86 1.86
C PRO A 144 -1.10 -8.89 2.34
N ALA A 145 -0.57 -10.09 2.54
CA ALA A 145 0.86 -10.28 2.74
C ALA A 145 1.65 -9.84 1.49
N TRP A 146 2.89 -9.38 1.70
CA TRP A 146 3.76 -9.02 0.58
C TRP A 146 4.29 -10.26 -0.14
N ILE A 147 4.23 -10.23 -1.45
CA ILE A 147 4.88 -11.20 -2.33
C ILE A 147 6.33 -10.73 -2.51
N LYS A 148 7.29 -11.64 -2.31
CA LYS A 148 8.72 -11.33 -2.38
C LYS A 148 9.36 -12.02 -3.58
N TYR A 149 10.22 -11.30 -4.30
CA TYR A 149 11.09 -11.88 -5.30
C TYR A 149 12.28 -12.60 -4.64
N ASP A 150 12.55 -13.82 -5.06
CA ASP A 150 13.78 -14.54 -4.75
C ASP A 150 14.84 -14.21 -5.81
N ALA A 151 15.90 -13.54 -5.41
CA ALA A 151 16.99 -13.14 -6.31
C ALA A 151 17.75 -14.35 -6.96
N LYS A 152 17.48 -15.59 -6.53
CA LYS A 152 18.08 -16.80 -7.11
C LYS A 152 17.27 -17.38 -8.28
N GLN A 153 16.11 -16.83 -8.55
CA GLN A 153 15.18 -17.29 -9.58
C GLN A 153 14.94 -16.18 -10.62
N ASP A 154 14.50 -16.57 -11.81
CA ASP A 154 14.12 -15.62 -12.85
C ASP A 154 12.95 -14.75 -12.37
N VAL A 155 13.05 -13.44 -12.53
CA VAL A 155 12.07 -12.47 -12.01
C VAL A 155 10.73 -12.60 -12.72
N TYR A 156 10.72 -12.76 -14.04
CA TYR A 156 9.47 -12.76 -14.82
C TYR A 156 8.49 -13.88 -14.44
N PRO A 157 8.92 -15.15 -14.29
CA PRO A 157 8.01 -16.21 -13.80
C PRO A 157 7.45 -15.94 -12.40
N GLN A 158 8.24 -15.30 -11.52
CA GLN A 158 7.79 -14.91 -10.18
C GLN A 158 6.75 -13.78 -10.24
N PHE A 159 6.94 -12.82 -11.14
CA PHE A 159 5.96 -11.77 -11.42
C PHE A 159 4.62 -12.38 -11.86
N GLU A 160 4.63 -13.29 -12.82
CA GLU A 160 3.43 -13.99 -13.31
C GLU A 160 2.73 -14.79 -12.20
N ALA A 161 3.51 -15.49 -11.36
CA ALA A 161 2.96 -16.20 -10.20
C ALA A 161 2.30 -15.24 -9.19
N GLY A 162 2.96 -14.12 -8.88
CA GLY A 162 2.42 -13.11 -7.98
C GLY A 162 1.16 -12.43 -8.53
N LYS A 163 1.12 -12.15 -9.83
CA LYS A 163 -0.09 -11.65 -10.52
C LYS A 163 -1.25 -12.63 -10.39
N ASN A 164 -1.01 -13.92 -10.63
CA ASN A 164 -2.04 -14.96 -10.49
C ASN A 164 -2.53 -15.07 -9.04
N GLN A 165 -1.64 -15.01 -8.05
CA GLN A 165 -1.99 -14.99 -6.63
C GLN A 165 -2.90 -13.80 -6.28
N LEU A 166 -2.57 -12.59 -6.75
CA LEU A 166 -3.40 -11.42 -6.53
C LEU A 166 -4.76 -11.50 -7.25
N LYS A 167 -4.81 -12.13 -8.43
CA LYS A 167 -6.07 -12.42 -9.13
C LYS A 167 -6.96 -13.38 -8.33
N GLU A 168 -6.41 -14.46 -7.78
CA GLU A 168 -7.16 -15.40 -6.94
C GLU A 168 -7.67 -14.69 -5.67
N LEU A 169 -6.83 -13.88 -5.02
CA LEU A 169 -7.24 -13.08 -3.87
C LEU A 169 -8.35 -12.09 -4.23
N SER A 170 -8.32 -11.50 -5.43
CA SER A 170 -9.38 -10.58 -5.86
C SER A 170 -10.72 -11.28 -6.07
N THR A 171 -10.72 -12.51 -6.60
CA THR A 171 -11.93 -13.33 -6.75
C THR A 171 -12.52 -13.65 -5.37
N MET A 172 -11.70 -14.12 -4.42
CA MET A 172 -12.15 -14.35 -3.05
C MET A 172 -12.68 -13.07 -2.39
N SER A 173 -12.05 -11.93 -2.67
CA SER A 173 -12.50 -10.62 -2.16
C SER A 173 -13.87 -10.24 -2.69
N GLU A 174 -14.13 -10.48 -3.97
CA GLU A 174 -15.45 -10.26 -4.59
C GLU A 174 -16.54 -11.12 -3.93
N GLU A 175 -16.29 -12.41 -3.77
CA GLU A 175 -17.22 -13.34 -3.11
C GLU A 175 -17.56 -12.92 -1.67
N LEU A 176 -16.59 -12.35 -0.96
CA LEU A 176 -16.75 -11.93 0.44
C LEU A 176 -17.20 -10.47 0.59
N GLY A 177 -17.31 -9.71 -0.51
CA GLY A 177 -17.59 -8.28 -0.46
C GLY A 177 -16.50 -7.48 0.26
N MET A 178 -15.24 -7.94 0.21
CA MET A 178 -14.06 -7.28 0.75
C MET A 178 -13.26 -6.63 -0.39
N HIS A 179 -12.29 -5.80 -0.04
CA HIS A 179 -11.36 -5.20 -1.00
C HIS A 179 -9.91 -5.43 -0.58
N ALA A 180 -9.14 -6.07 -1.46
CA ALA A 180 -7.71 -6.24 -1.28
C ALA A 180 -6.99 -4.94 -1.64
N SER A 181 -6.27 -4.34 -0.69
CA SER A 181 -5.46 -3.14 -0.88
C SER A 181 -3.98 -3.52 -0.76
N TYR A 182 -3.38 -3.98 -1.88
CA TYR A 182 -2.01 -4.47 -1.86
C TYR A 182 -1.02 -3.30 -1.74
N GLN A 183 -0.14 -3.32 -0.73
CA GLN A 183 0.79 -2.23 -0.45
C GLN A 183 2.07 -2.34 -1.27
N ASN A 184 2.47 -1.26 -1.96
CA ASN A 184 3.82 -1.14 -2.50
C ASN A 184 4.83 -1.07 -1.34
N HIS A 185 5.87 -1.90 -1.41
CA HIS A 185 6.89 -1.97 -0.36
C HIS A 185 8.28 -2.04 -0.96
N SER A 186 9.17 -1.18 -0.52
CA SER A 186 10.55 -1.08 -1.01
C SER A 186 11.34 -2.38 -0.87
N GLY A 187 12.33 -2.55 -1.73
CA GLY A 187 13.22 -3.71 -1.81
C GLY A 187 12.71 -4.79 -2.75
N SER A 188 12.85 -6.06 -2.38
CA SER A 188 12.51 -7.20 -3.23
C SER A 188 11.03 -7.58 -3.21
N SER A 189 10.12 -6.63 -3.03
CA SER A 189 8.68 -6.90 -3.05
C SER A 189 8.10 -6.68 -4.44
N LEU A 190 7.15 -7.53 -4.85
CA LEU A 190 6.27 -7.25 -5.98
C LEU A 190 5.59 -5.90 -5.74
N GLY A 191 5.57 -5.01 -6.73
CA GLY A 191 5.02 -3.67 -6.59
C GLY A 191 5.95 -2.68 -5.88
N ALA A 192 7.21 -3.02 -5.57
CA ALA A 192 8.23 -2.04 -5.21
C ALA A 192 8.39 -1.03 -6.34
N ALA A 193 8.56 -1.51 -7.58
CA ALA A 193 8.36 -0.72 -8.78
C ALA A 193 6.85 -0.61 -9.05
N ILE A 194 6.30 0.59 -9.01
CA ILE A 194 4.85 0.83 -9.20
C ILE A 194 4.36 0.31 -10.56
N TRP A 195 5.23 0.24 -11.57
CA TRP A 195 4.92 -0.30 -12.88
C TRP A 195 4.51 -1.78 -12.88
N ASP A 196 5.06 -2.60 -11.97
CA ASP A 196 4.64 -3.99 -11.79
C ASP A 196 3.15 -4.05 -11.49
N PHE A 197 2.72 -3.20 -10.58
CA PHE A 197 1.36 -3.20 -10.12
C PHE A 197 0.40 -2.60 -11.17
N TYR A 198 0.81 -1.58 -11.89
CA TYR A 198 0.03 -1.04 -12.99
C TYR A 198 -0.28 -2.14 -14.02
N GLN A 199 0.71 -2.95 -14.37
CA GLN A 199 0.52 -4.09 -15.26
C GLN A 199 -0.48 -5.11 -14.67
N ILE A 200 -0.35 -5.45 -13.38
CA ILE A 200 -1.27 -6.37 -12.70
C ILE A 200 -2.69 -5.80 -12.71
N ALA A 201 -2.88 -4.56 -12.30
CA ALA A 201 -4.19 -3.93 -12.22
C ALA A 201 -4.91 -3.88 -13.57
N THR A 202 -4.18 -3.55 -14.65
CA THR A 202 -4.73 -3.48 -16.01
C THR A 202 -5.06 -4.84 -16.62
N GLU A 203 -4.38 -5.90 -16.18
CA GLU A 203 -4.65 -7.27 -16.66
C GLU A 203 -5.72 -7.98 -15.81
N VAL A 204 -5.70 -7.81 -14.48
CA VAL A 204 -6.68 -8.45 -13.57
C VAL A 204 -8.05 -7.77 -13.67
N GLN A 205 -8.08 -6.47 -13.80
CA GLN A 205 -9.30 -5.65 -13.98
C GLN A 205 -10.43 -5.97 -12.98
N SER A 206 -10.07 -6.20 -11.71
CA SER A 206 -11.03 -6.49 -10.65
C SER A 206 -11.31 -5.24 -9.82
N PRO A 207 -12.59 -4.91 -9.54
CA PRO A 207 -12.94 -3.81 -8.65
C PRO A 207 -12.59 -4.12 -7.18
N ASN A 208 -12.26 -5.37 -6.85
CA ASN A 208 -11.92 -5.83 -5.51
C ASN A 208 -10.41 -5.98 -5.27
N LEU A 209 -9.58 -5.54 -6.23
CA LEU A 209 -8.13 -5.44 -6.11
C LEU A 209 -7.69 -4.00 -6.37
N GLY A 210 -7.02 -3.40 -5.42
CA GLY A 210 -6.43 -2.07 -5.56
C GLY A 210 -5.15 -1.92 -4.75
N PHE A 211 -4.71 -0.69 -4.63
CA PHE A 211 -3.48 -0.35 -3.92
C PHE A 211 -3.73 0.28 -2.55
N GLN A 212 -2.93 -0.13 -1.58
CA GLN A 212 -2.53 0.74 -0.50
C GLN A 212 -1.26 1.47 -0.94
N TYR A 213 -1.40 2.70 -1.46
CA TYR A 213 -0.27 3.47 -1.93
C TYR A 213 0.53 4.05 -0.75
N ASP A 214 1.73 3.54 -0.55
CA ASP A 214 2.68 4.02 0.44
C ASP A 214 3.63 5.02 -0.21
N ILE A 215 3.41 6.31 0.04
CA ILE A 215 4.22 7.40 -0.55
C ILE A 215 5.70 7.30 -0.14
N THR A 216 5.99 6.77 1.04
CA THR A 216 7.36 6.61 1.52
C THR A 216 8.10 5.57 0.72
N HIS A 217 7.50 4.39 0.52
CA HIS A 217 8.10 3.36 -0.30
C HIS A 217 8.22 3.78 -1.77
N ALA A 218 7.22 4.49 -2.30
CA ALA A 218 7.31 5.08 -3.63
C ALA A 218 8.48 6.09 -3.73
N THR A 219 8.68 6.93 -2.73
CA THR A 219 9.80 7.88 -2.70
C THR A 219 11.15 7.16 -2.59
N ILE A 220 11.24 6.08 -1.81
CA ILE A 220 12.47 5.27 -1.66
C ILE A 220 12.88 4.64 -2.99
N GLU A 221 11.95 4.03 -3.71
CA GLU A 221 12.25 3.28 -4.94
C GLU A 221 12.35 4.17 -6.17
N SER A 222 11.47 5.15 -6.29
CA SER A 222 11.33 5.95 -7.51
C SER A 222 11.97 7.35 -7.41
N GLY A 223 12.39 7.74 -6.22
CA GLY A 223 13.01 9.05 -6.00
C GLY A 223 12.13 10.17 -6.55
N ARG A 224 12.63 10.92 -7.55
CA ARG A 224 11.90 12.06 -8.14
C ARG A 224 10.71 11.67 -9.03
N SER A 225 10.62 10.39 -9.43
CA SER A 225 9.58 9.90 -10.35
C SER A 225 8.28 9.52 -9.66
N TRP A 226 8.25 9.44 -8.32
CA TRP A 226 7.08 9.00 -7.57
C TRP A 226 5.77 9.70 -7.95
N ALA A 227 5.85 11.01 -8.28
CA ALA A 227 4.65 11.76 -8.66
C ALA A 227 4.10 11.36 -10.04
N THR A 228 4.99 11.03 -11.00
CA THR A 228 4.58 10.48 -12.30
C THR A 228 3.97 9.10 -12.15
N GLU A 229 4.52 8.28 -11.26
CA GLU A 229 3.97 6.95 -10.96
C GLU A 229 2.65 7.04 -10.20
N PHE A 230 2.48 8.04 -9.34
CA PHE A 230 1.19 8.32 -8.71
C PHE A 230 0.13 8.63 -9.77
N GLU A 231 0.41 9.49 -10.75
CA GLU A 231 -0.51 9.78 -11.85
C GLU A 231 -0.90 8.53 -12.65
N LEU A 232 0.04 7.60 -12.82
CA LEU A 232 -0.20 6.35 -13.51
C LEU A 232 -1.15 5.43 -12.73
N ILE A 233 -0.97 5.35 -11.39
CA ILE A 233 -1.61 4.33 -10.57
C ILE A 233 -2.85 4.83 -9.82
N GLN A 234 -3.09 6.16 -9.80
CA GLN A 234 -4.14 6.77 -8.99
C GLN A 234 -5.54 6.16 -9.20
N PRO A 235 -5.94 5.67 -10.41
CA PRO A 235 -7.26 5.05 -10.58
C PRO A 235 -7.46 3.75 -9.80
N PHE A 236 -6.36 3.13 -9.35
CA PHE A 236 -6.36 1.85 -8.65
C PHE A 236 -6.03 2.01 -7.15
N ILE A 237 -5.80 3.22 -6.65
CA ILE A 237 -5.54 3.46 -5.23
C ILE A 237 -6.84 3.36 -4.44
N SER A 238 -6.88 2.44 -3.48
CA SER A 238 -8.02 2.21 -2.59
C SER A 238 -7.80 2.71 -1.18
N THR A 239 -6.55 2.71 -0.71
CA THR A 239 -6.12 3.25 0.58
C THR A 239 -4.72 3.85 0.44
N VAL A 240 -4.30 4.67 1.39
CA VAL A 240 -2.94 5.23 1.40
C VAL A 240 -2.25 5.02 2.72
N ALA A 241 -0.93 4.84 2.69
CA ALA A 241 -0.09 4.76 3.88
C ALA A 241 0.91 5.92 3.90
N VAL A 242 1.10 6.53 5.06
CA VAL A 242 2.00 7.68 5.26
C VAL A 242 2.97 7.39 6.39
N LYS A 243 4.22 7.63 6.14
CA LYS A 243 5.37 7.66 7.07
C LYS A 243 6.46 8.51 6.45
N ASP A 244 7.57 8.74 7.14
CA ASP A 244 8.66 9.57 6.63
C ASP A 244 10.03 8.93 6.87
N PHE A 245 11.04 9.33 6.11
CA PHE A 245 12.38 8.76 6.20
C PHE A 245 13.46 9.72 5.72
N LEU A 246 14.70 9.40 6.07
CA LEU A 246 15.92 9.97 5.48
C LEU A 246 16.83 8.86 4.99
N TRP A 247 17.57 9.14 3.92
CA TRP A 247 18.75 8.36 3.57
C TRP A 247 19.91 8.77 4.48
N LYS A 248 20.42 7.84 5.27
CA LYS A 248 21.60 8.05 6.12
C LYS A 248 22.72 7.08 5.76
N LYS A 249 23.94 7.59 5.74
CA LYS A 249 25.13 6.77 5.53
C LYS A 249 25.56 6.16 6.86
N LYS A 250 25.50 4.82 6.96
CA LYS A 250 25.92 4.03 8.12
C LYS A 250 26.90 2.97 7.66
N ASP A 251 28.09 2.91 8.23
CA ASP A 251 29.14 1.94 7.89
C ASP A 251 29.45 1.94 6.37
N GLY A 252 29.54 3.12 5.78
CA GLY A 252 29.83 3.30 4.36
C GLY A 252 28.64 3.02 3.39
N LYS A 253 27.51 2.49 3.90
CA LYS A 253 26.32 2.14 3.11
C LYS A 253 25.17 3.10 3.38
N TRP A 254 24.44 3.45 2.33
CA TRP A 254 23.20 4.18 2.47
C TRP A 254 22.10 3.25 3.00
N LYS A 255 21.37 3.72 4.02
CA LYS A 255 20.26 3.00 4.65
C LYS A 255 19.09 3.95 4.85
N VAL A 256 17.88 3.42 4.71
CA VAL A 256 16.65 4.11 5.10
C VAL A 256 16.63 4.20 6.64
N GLU A 257 16.42 5.41 7.15
CA GLU A 257 16.15 5.66 8.56
C GLU A 257 14.83 6.42 8.69
N TYR A 258 13.82 5.77 9.24
CA TYR A 258 12.51 6.37 9.41
C TYR A 258 12.56 7.55 10.39
N GLN A 259 11.75 8.56 10.13
CA GLN A 259 11.69 9.80 10.87
C GLN A 259 10.23 10.12 11.27
N PRO A 260 10.00 10.97 12.30
CA PRO A 260 8.71 11.62 12.51
C PRO A 260 8.27 12.38 11.25
N LEU A 261 6.96 12.50 11.03
CA LEU A 261 6.42 13.17 9.85
C LEU A 261 6.88 14.61 9.74
N GLY A 262 7.35 14.99 8.57
CA GLY A 262 7.88 16.32 8.27
C GLY A 262 9.33 16.54 8.69
N GLU A 263 9.98 15.57 9.30
CA GLU A 263 11.41 15.58 9.63
C GLU A 263 12.25 14.77 8.62
N GLY A 264 11.59 14.12 7.65
CA GLY A 264 12.21 13.34 6.60
C GLY A 264 12.24 14.06 5.25
N MET A 265 12.27 13.26 4.18
CA MET A 265 12.39 13.75 2.81
C MET A 265 11.18 13.43 1.91
N VAL A 266 10.13 12.86 2.47
CA VAL A 266 8.90 12.61 1.73
C VAL A 266 8.14 13.93 1.50
N ASP A 267 7.82 14.26 0.26
CA ASP A 267 7.02 15.45 -0.06
C ASP A 267 5.52 15.20 0.20
N ILE A 268 5.18 15.03 1.50
CA ILE A 268 3.81 14.78 1.96
C ILE A 268 2.88 15.91 1.51
N LYS A 269 3.37 17.15 1.47
CA LYS A 269 2.57 18.29 1.01
C LYS A 269 2.14 18.15 -0.45
N LYS A 270 3.08 17.78 -1.33
CA LYS A 270 2.78 17.53 -2.74
C LYS A 270 1.86 16.33 -2.90
N PHE A 271 2.09 15.27 -2.13
CA PHE A 271 1.23 14.08 -2.14
C PHE A 271 -0.22 14.44 -1.78
N PHE A 272 -0.45 15.19 -0.72
CA PHE A 272 -1.80 15.63 -0.32
C PHE A 272 -2.47 16.52 -1.38
N LYS A 273 -1.70 17.41 -2.02
CA LYS A 273 -2.21 18.17 -3.16
C LYS A 273 -2.69 17.29 -4.30
N LEU A 274 -1.91 16.25 -4.64
CA LEU A 274 -2.29 15.30 -5.70
C LEU A 274 -3.57 14.53 -5.31
N LEU A 275 -3.69 14.06 -4.06
CA LEU A 275 -4.93 13.43 -3.59
C LEU A 275 -6.13 14.35 -3.77
N LYS A 276 -6.02 15.62 -3.38
CA LYS A 276 -7.10 16.60 -3.55
C LYS A 276 -7.38 16.94 -5.01
N GLN A 277 -6.37 17.09 -5.85
CA GLN A 277 -6.53 17.36 -7.28
C GLN A 277 -7.33 16.27 -8.00
N HIS A 278 -7.15 15.02 -7.58
CA HIS A 278 -7.89 13.87 -8.10
C HIS A 278 -9.18 13.55 -7.32
N ASN A 279 -9.60 14.41 -6.39
CA ASN A 279 -10.76 14.19 -5.52
C ASN A 279 -10.72 12.84 -4.78
N MET A 280 -9.52 12.39 -4.40
CA MET A 280 -9.30 11.13 -3.73
C MET A 280 -9.47 11.30 -2.22
N ASN A 281 -10.61 10.89 -1.70
CA ASN A 281 -10.89 10.82 -0.27
C ASN A 281 -10.87 9.35 0.19
N VAL A 282 -9.69 8.75 0.10
CA VAL A 282 -9.45 7.34 0.46
C VAL A 282 -8.96 7.23 1.90
N PRO A 283 -9.27 6.11 2.60
CA PRO A 283 -8.76 5.89 3.95
C PRO A 283 -7.24 5.96 4.01
N MET A 284 -6.72 6.68 5.01
CA MET A 284 -5.28 6.82 5.23
C MET A 284 -4.86 6.04 6.47
N THR A 285 -3.75 5.32 6.38
CA THR A 285 -3.11 4.69 7.55
C THR A 285 -1.80 5.41 7.88
N LEU A 286 -1.65 5.80 9.16
CA LEU A 286 -0.40 6.36 9.69
C LEU A 286 0.47 5.22 10.21
N HIS A 287 1.67 5.09 9.63
CA HIS A 287 2.67 4.11 10.05
C HIS A 287 3.78 4.80 10.86
N ILE A 288 4.00 4.33 12.07
CA ILE A 288 5.09 4.79 12.92
C ILE A 288 6.21 3.74 12.84
N GLU A 289 7.31 4.09 12.18
CA GLU A 289 8.44 3.19 11.94
C GLU A 289 9.77 3.71 12.52
N TYR A 290 9.83 4.97 12.96
CA TYR A 290 11.00 5.51 13.66
C TYR A 290 11.08 5.00 15.10
N PHE A 291 12.24 5.14 15.71
CA PHE A 291 12.52 4.54 17.02
C PHE A 291 11.62 5.08 18.15
N LEU A 292 10.83 4.19 18.72
CA LEU A 292 9.99 4.41 19.91
C LEU A 292 10.23 3.31 20.96
N GLY A 293 11.50 3.03 21.27
CA GLY A 293 11.87 2.05 22.28
C GLY A 293 11.58 0.59 21.89
N GLY A 294 11.23 0.35 20.64
CA GLY A 294 10.83 -0.97 20.11
C GLY A 294 9.32 -1.13 19.89
N ALA A 295 8.49 -0.17 20.32
CA ALA A 295 7.06 -0.16 20.03
C ALA A 295 6.80 -0.15 18.52
N GLU A 296 7.61 0.57 17.74
CA GLU A 296 7.58 0.60 16.28
C GLU A 296 7.77 -0.78 15.64
N LYS A 297 8.34 -1.72 16.38
CA LYS A 297 8.54 -3.13 15.97
C LYS A 297 7.52 -4.09 16.59
N GLY A 298 6.54 -3.58 17.32
CA GLY A 298 5.54 -4.37 18.02
C GLY A 298 6.05 -5.10 19.26
N LYS A 299 7.11 -4.59 19.92
CA LYS A 299 7.58 -5.17 21.19
C LYS A 299 6.53 -4.97 22.28
N GLN A 300 6.30 -6.03 23.08
CA GLN A 300 5.39 -5.99 24.21
C GLN A 300 5.92 -5.15 25.39
N ASN A 301 7.23 -4.97 25.48
CA ASN A 301 7.89 -4.19 26.52
C ASN A 301 8.84 -3.18 25.86
N PRO A 302 8.32 -2.05 25.37
CA PRO A 302 9.17 -0.99 24.82
C PRO A 302 10.02 -0.36 25.91
N THR A 303 11.21 0.15 25.55
CA THR A 303 12.13 0.82 26.49
C THR A 303 11.82 2.30 26.69
N MET A 304 10.91 2.86 25.89
CA MET A 304 10.44 4.25 26.01
C MET A 304 9.16 4.30 26.85
N ALA A 305 8.95 5.34 27.60
CA ALA A 305 7.75 5.51 28.42
C ALA A 305 6.48 5.59 27.57
N LYS A 306 5.37 5.01 28.03
CA LYS A 306 4.07 5.00 27.34
C LYS A 306 3.62 6.40 26.90
N SER A 307 3.74 7.39 27.78
CA SER A 307 3.38 8.80 27.45
C SER A 307 4.20 9.35 26.28
N GLN A 308 5.51 9.12 26.26
CA GLN A 308 6.38 9.58 25.18
C GLN A 308 6.03 8.93 23.83
N ILE A 309 5.64 7.65 23.83
CA ILE A 309 5.20 6.94 22.62
C ILE A 309 3.89 7.57 22.12
N ILE A 310 2.91 7.78 23.00
CA ILE A 310 1.62 8.38 22.66
C ILE A 310 1.79 9.81 22.14
N ASP A 311 2.60 10.63 22.80
CA ASP A 311 2.86 12.02 22.40
C ASP A 311 3.50 12.08 21.00
N ALA A 312 4.45 11.18 20.70
CA ALA A 312 5.08 11.08 19.40
C ALA A 312 4.08 10.72 18.28
N ILE A 313 3.23 9.72 18.52
CA ILE A 313 2.18 9.31 17.58
C ILE A 313 1.18 10.45 17.35
N LYS A 314 0.75 11.10 18.44
CA LYS A 314 -0.18 12.24 18.36
C LYS A 314 0.40 13.40 17.56
N LYS A 315 1.67 13.73 17.75
CA LYS A 315 2.38 14.78 16.99
C LYS A 315 2.30 14.50 15.47
N ASP A 316 2.48 13.27 15.05
CA ASP A 316 2.41 12.89 13.65
C ASP A 316 0.97 12.97 13.10
N LEU A 317 -0.04 12.57 13.88
CA LEU A 317 -1.44 12.75 13.50
C LEU A 317 -1.80 14.24 13.36
N ASP A 318 -1.40 15.07 14.31
CA ASP A 318 -1.64 16.52 14.28
C ASP A 318 -0.95 17.15 13.05
N PHE A 319 0.25 16.68 12.67
CA PHE A 319 0.94 17.10 11.46
C PHE A 319 0.09 16.77 10.20
N ILE A 320 -0.41 15.53 10.06
CA ILE A 320 -1.25 15.13 8.93
C ILE A 320 -2.47 16.04 8.83
N ARG A 321 -3.24 16.18 9.92
CA ARG A 321 -4.49 16.97 9.92
C ARG A 321 -4.23 18.44 9.61
N SER A 322 -3.20 19.03 10.21
CA SER A 322 -2.81 20.42 9.96
C SER A 322 -2.34 20.64 8.51
N LEU A 323 -1.59 19.70 7.95
CA LEU A 323 -1.11 19.81 6.58
C LEU A 323 -2.25 19.61 5.57
N TRP A 324 -3.13 18.64 5.80
CA TRP A 324 -4.30 18.40 4.97
C TRP A 324 -5.22 19.62 4.89
N ALA A 325 -5.44 20.29 6.00
CA ALA A 325 -6.27 21.50 6.05
C ALA A 325 -5.67 22.70 5.27
N LYS A 326 -4.36 22.70 5.02
CA LYS A 326 -3.63 23.81 4.38
C LYS A 326 -3.38 23.63 2.87
N VAL A 327 -3.69 22.46 2.29
CA VAL A 327 -3.37 22.18 0.87
C VAL A 327 -4.59 22.18 -0.05
#